data_6952cf77775e748645d3c4c892a49132
#
_entry.id   6952cf77775e748645d3c4c892a49132
#
_cell.length_a   1.000
_cell.length_b   1.000
_cell.length_c   1.000
_cell.angle_alpha   90.00
_cell.angle_beta   90.00
_cell.angle_gamma   90.00
#
_symmetry.space_group_name_H-M   'P 1'
#
loop_
_entity.id
_entity.type
_entity.pdbx_description
1 polymer ?
#
loop_
_entity_poly.entity_id
_entity_poly.type
_entity_poly.pdbx_seq_one_letter_code
_entity_poly.pdbx_strand_id
1 'polypeptide(L)'
;MPQFMSPAEKGFILSRHWKDTRHGVEVSYWLITDNGPRKVTVPLQQAIAFVPLSSLPAIKPLLDEQANLSYRPVELSDFRREKVAAIYCQQYRQLQNLDKRCQELGIELLETDIRPCERYLMERFITAPVWFSQNQQGEYQLKPCDSYRPLIKAVSLDIETSQYGELYSIGLSGCGDNVVFMLGPEQGSALNNTHRLVYVNSRPQLLDKLNEWLQQYDPDAIIGWNLIQFDLNVLQKHAERYGIPLQLGRQGKKLEWREHGFKQGVFFASAEGRLIIDGIDALKAATWNFPSFSLEFVAQDLLGEGKAIDSPYDRMDEINRRFHHDKPALAHYNIQDCLLVHRIFEKTDLMAFLQERSTVTGLAVDRMGGSVA
;
A
#
# COMPACT_ATOMS: atom_id res chain seq x y z
N MET A 1 -29.19 -20.27 11.37
CA MET A 1 -28.27 -19.94 10.27
C MET A 1 -28.72 -18.61 9.69
N PRO A 2 -27.90 -17.56 9.61
CA PRO A 2 -28.32 -16.33 8.96
C PRO A 2 -28.50 -16.61 7.48
N GLN A 3 -29.69 -16.40 6.94
CA GLN A 3 -29.98 -16.50 5.53
C GLN A 3 -29.27 -15.34 4.80
N PHE A 4 -28.34 -15.67 3.91
CA PHE A 4 -27.73 -14.70 3.01
C PHE A 4 -28.79 -14.27 1.96
N MET A 5 -28.97 -12.94 1.77
CA MET A 5 -29.86 -12.42 0.71
C MET A 5 -29.13 -12.24 -0.63
N SER A 6 -27.82 -12.05 -0.63
CA SER A 6 -27.01 -12.13 -1.84
C SER A 6 -26.17 -13.42 -1.82
N PRO A 7 -25.90 -14.03 -2.99
CA PRO A 7 -24.97 -15.14 -3.06
C PRO A 7 -23.60 -14.68 -2.51
N ALA A 8 -22.93 -15.55 -1.77
CA ALA A 8 -21.59 -15.27 -1.28
C ALA A 8 -20.62 -15.25 -2.48
N GLU A 9 -19.81 -14.19 -2.54
CA GLU A 9 -18.76 -14.02 -3.56
C GLU A 9 -17.38 -14.20 -2.92
N LYS A 10 -16.40 -14.61 -3.74
CA LYS A 10 -15.00 -14.66 -3.33
C LYS A 10 -14.32 -13.34 -3.60
N GLY A 11 -13.40 -12.94 -2.71
CA GLY A 11 -12.55 -11.79 -2.89
C GLY A 11 -11.16 -12.03 -2.32
N PHE A 12 -10.20 -11.23 -2.76
CA PHE A 12 -8.85 -11.17 -2.22
C PHE A 12 -8.59 -9.77 -1.68
N ILE A 13 -8.21 -9.66 -0.40
CA ILE A 13 -8.02 -8.37 0.27
C ILE A 13 -6.76 -7.69 -0.24
N LEU A 14 -6.91 -6.55 -0.93
CA LEU A 14 -5.82 -5.68 -1.37
C LEU A 14 -5.38 -4.73 -0.27
N SER A 15 -6.31 -3.96 0.26
CA SER A 15 -6.00 -2.93 1.25
C SER A 15 -7.02 -2.90 2.37
N ARG A 16 -6.60 -2.39 3.54
CA ARG A 16 -7.33 -2.41 4.79
C ARG A 16 -7.31 -1.02 5.39
N HIS A 17 -8.49 -0.50 5.71
CA HIS A 17 -8.64 0.84 6.26
C HIS A 17 -9.63 0.82 7.43
N TRP A 18 -9.53 1.83 8.25
CA TRP A 18 -10.48 2.07 9.34
C TRP A 18 -10.62 3.56 9.57
N LYS A 19 -11.74 3.95 10.14
CA LYS A 19 -11.98 5.31 10.60
C LYS A 19 -12.92 5.30 11.81
N ASP A 20 -12.70 6.22 12.73
CA ASP A 20 -13.63 6.48 13.82
C ASP A 20 -14.86 7.22 13.30
N THR A 21 -16.04 6.77 13.71
CA THR A 21 -17.31 7.43 13.49
C THR A 21 -17.97 7.79 14.83
N ARG A 22 -19.07 8.52 14.81
CA ARG A 22 -19.81 8.84 16.02
C ARG A 22 -20.40 7.60 16.72
N HIS A 23 -20.60 6.50 15.98
CA HIS A 23 -21.31 5.31 16.45
C HIS A 23 -20.39 4.09 16.64
N GLY A 24 -19.12 4.21 16.34
CA GLY A 24 -18.13 3.13 16.43
C GLY A 24 -17.06 3.25 15.37
N VAL A 25 -16.19 2.26 15.33
CA VAL A 25 -15.18 2.15 14.28
C VAL A 25 -15.81 1.56 13.03
N GLU A 26 -15.57 2.16 11.88
CA GLU A 26 -15.86 1.60 10.57
C GLU A 26 -14.60 1.01 9.99
N VAL A 27 -14.62 -0.27 9.64
CA VAL A 27 -13.52 -0.93 8.91
C VAL A 27 -13.92 -1.16 7.47
N SER A 28 -12.98 -0.99 6.56
CA SER A 28 -13.23 -1.20 5.14
C SER A 28 -12.06 -1.91 4.46
N TYR A 29 -12.42 -2.75 3.48
CA TYR A 29 -11.50 -3.57 2.72
C TYR A 29 -11.77 -3.37 1.23
N TRP A 30 -10.71 -3.17 0.46
CA TRP A 30 -10.80 -3.30 -0.99
C TRP A 30 -10.45 -4.72 -1.38
N LEU A 31 -11.31 -5.33 -2.15
CA LEU A 31 -11.19 -6.70 -2.62
C LEU A 31 -11.00 -6.73 -4.13
N ILE A 32 -10.14 -7.62 -4.63
CA ILE A 32 -10.21 -8.08 -6.03
C ILE A 32 -11.24 -9.19 -6.06
N THR A 33 -12.17 -9.14 -7.00
CA THR A 33 -13.19 -10.16 -7.25
C THR A 33 -13.21 -10.53 -8.73
N ASP A 34 -13.93 -11.60 -9.10
CA ASP A 34 -14.12 -11.97 -10.51
C ASP A 34 -14.86 -10.88 -11.30
N ASN A 35 -15.61 -10.02 -10.61
CA ASN A 35 -16.37 -8.90 -11.17
C ASN A 35 -15.62 -7.54 -11.05
N GLY A 36 -14.31 -7.56 -10.79
CA GLY A 36 -13.49 -6.37 -10.59
C GLY A 36 -13.34 -5.96 -9.13
N PRO A 37 -12.68 -4.82 -8.87
CA PRO A 37 -12.41 -4.37 -7.52
C PRO A 37 -13.69 -3.93 -6.79
N ARG A 38 -13.83 -4.32 -5.53
CA ARG A 38 -14.99 -3.97 -4.69
C ARG A 38 -14.58 -3.48 -3.32
N LYS A 39 -15.16 -2.38 -2.88
CA LYS A 39 -15.04 -1.91 -1.50
C LYS A 39 -16.13 -2.54 -0.63
N VAL A 40 -15.73 -3.14 0.46
CA VAL A 40 -16.58 -3.74 1.50
C VAL A 40 -16.38 -2.96 2.79
N THR A 41 -17.46 -2.50 3.39
CA THR A 41 -17.43 -1.71 4.64
C THR A 41 -18.24 -2.40 5.72
N VAL A 42 -17.65 -2.55 6.89
CA VAL A 42 -18.30 -3.11 8.08
C VAL A 42 -18.35 -2.04 9.16
N PRO A 43 -19.53 -1.48 9.46
CA PRO A 43 -19.69 -0.44 10.46
C PRO A 43 -19.72 -0.99 11.89
N LEU A 44 -19.77 -0.08 12.86
CA LEU A 44 -20.10 -0.35 14.27
C LEU A 44 -19.15 -1.34 14.97
N GLN A 45 -17.88 -1.38 14.55
CA GLN A 45 -16.87 -2.15 15.27
C GLN A 45 -16.40 -1.39 16.51
N GLN A 46 -15.81 -2.11 17.46
CA GLN A 46 -15.22 -1.54 18.67
C GLN A 46 -13.69 -1.69 18.61
N ALA A 47 -12.98 -0.76 19.21
CA ALA A 47 -11.57 -0.91 19.50
C ALA A 47 -11.42 -1.67 20.82
N ILE A 48 -10.53 -2.67 20.83
CA ILE A 48 -10.39 -3.60 21.95
C ILE A 48 -8.92 -3.63 22.41
N ALA A 49 -8.74 -3.60 23.73
CA ALA A 49 -7.49 -3.91 24.39
C ALA A 49 -7.72 -4.83 25.56
N PHE A 50 -6.66 -5.34 26.17
CA PHE A 50 -6.75 -6.18 27.35
C PHE A 50 -5.90 -5.61 28.47
N VAL A 51 -6.27 -5.98 29.69
CA VAL A 51 -5.52 -5.64 30.91
C VAL A 51 -5.50 -6.84 31.84
N PRO A 52 -4.36 -7.15 32.51
CA PRO A 52 -4.32 -8.17 33.55
C PRO A 52 -5.37 -7.89 34.64
N LEU A 53 -6.06 -8.92 35.10
CA LEU A 53 -7.08 -8.76 36.16
C LEU A 53 -6.52 -8.15 37.43
N SER A 54 -5.26 -8.41 37.77
CA SER A 54 -4.55 -7.80 38.90
C SER A 54 -4.46 -6.28 38.80
N SER A 55 -4.33 -5.75 37.59
CA SER A 55 -4.20 -4.30 37.30
C SER A 55 -5.57 -3.61 37.14
N LEU A 56 -6.65 -4.35 36.91
CA LEU A 56 -7.97 -3.80 36.62
C LEU A 56 -8.49 -2.86 37.75
N PRO A 57 -8.34 -3.13 39.06
CA PRO A 57 -8.78 -2.21 40.11
C PRO A 57 -8.13 -0.83 40.03
N ALA A 58 -6.86 -0.75 39.62
CA ALA A 58 -6.12 0.50 39.56
C ALA A 58 -6.60 1.42 38.44
N ILE A 59 -7.07 0.84 37.30
CA ILE A 59 -7.56 1.63 36.15
C ILE A 59 -9.08 1.78 36.14
N LYS A 60 -9.79 1.08 37.02
CA LYS A 60 -11.25 1.13 37.06
C LYS A 60 -11.83 2.55 37.15
N PRO A 61 -11.30 3.49 37.95
CA PRO A 61 -11.77 4.87 37.93
C PRO A 61 -11.68 5.52 36.55
N LEU A 62 -10.57 5.26 35.81
CA LEU A 62 -10.41 5.79 34.44
C LEU A 62 -11.41 5.21 33.46
N LEU A 63 -11.81 3.94 33.64
CA LEU A 63 -12.79 3.27 32.80
C LEU A 63 -14.21 3.79 33.08
N ASP A 64 -14.55 3.94 34.36
CA ASP A 64 -15.89 4.36 34.79
C ASP A 64 -16.18 5.84 34.47
N GLU A 65 -15.15 6.69 34.34
CA GLU A 65 -15.27 8.09 33.90
C GLU A 65 -15.64 8.25 32.42
N GLN A 66 -15.40 7.24 31.60
CA GLN A 66 -15.56 7.35 30.16
C GLN A 66 -16.92 6.84 29.67
N ALA A 67 -17.66 7.71 28.99
CA ALA A 67 -18.87 7.30 28.28
C ALA A 67 -18.51 6.35 27.09
N ASN A 68 -19.41 5.41 26.81
CA ASN A 68 -19.28 4.48 25.68
C ASN A 68 -18.03 3.55 25.73
N LEU A 69 -17.60 3.24 26.95
CA LEU A 69 -16.59 2.25 27.24
C LEU A 69 -17.22 1.15 28.11
N SER A 70 -16.88 -0.10 27.83
CA SER A 70 -17.23 -1.23 28.68
C SER A 70 -16.03 -2.14 28.87
N TYR A 71 -16.02 -2.90 29.97
CA TYR A 71 -14.98 -3.87 30.23
C TYR A 71 -15.58 -5.10 30.92
N ARG A 72 -14.96 -6.25 30.71
CA ARG A 72 -15.36 -7.50 31.34
C ARG A 72 -14.21 -8.50 31.40
N PRO A 73 -14.13 -9.35 32.42
CA PRO A 73 -13.27 -10.52 32.42
C PRO A 73 -13.57 -11.42 31.20
N VAL A 74 -12.55 -12.03 30.64
CA VAL A 74 -12.67 -12.97 29.52
C VAL A 74 -11.85 -14.24 29.80
N GLU A 75 -12.23 -15.35 29.15
CA GLU A 75 -11.53 -16.64 29.31
C GLU A 75 -10.22 -16.67 28.46
N LEU A 76 -9.43 -15.59 28.54
CA LEU A 76 -8.13 -15.45 27.92
C LEU A 76 -7.06 -15.21 28.99
N SER A 77 -5.81 -15.43 28.64
CA SER A 77 -4.66 -15.12 29.48
C SER A 77 -3.57 -14.46 28.67
N ASP A 78 -2.78 -13.61 29.30
CA ASP A 78 -1.58 -13.03 28.70
C ASP A 78 -0.44 -14.08 28.54
N PHE A 79 0.72 -13.66 28.04
CA PHE A 79 1.90 -14.52 27.89
C PHE A 79 2.49 -14.99 29.23
N ARG A 80 2.17 -14.31 30.35
CA ARG A 80 2.53 -14.73 31.71
C ARG A 80 1.50 -15.66 32.34
N ARG A 81 0.46 -16.05 31.57
CA ARG A 81 -0.66 -16.88 31.98
C ARG A 81 -1.57 -16.22 33.04
N GLU A 82 -1.52 -14.90 33.17
CA GLU A 82 -2.43 -14.14 33.99
C GLU A 82 -3.76 -13.94 33.24
N LYS A 83 -4.89 -14.11 33.95
CA LYS A 83 -6.20 -13.84 33.39
C LYS A 83 -6.37 -12.35 33.07
N VAL A 84 -7.10 -12.05 32.03
CA VAL A 84 -7.27 -10.69 31.53
C VAL A 84 -8.74 -10.25 31.49
N ALA A 85 -8.96 -8.95 31.55
CA ALA A 85 -10.21 -8.32 31.17
C ALA A 85 -10.06 -7.66 29.80
N ALA A 86 -11.09 -7.79 28.96
CA ALA A 86 -11.20 -7.05 27.72
C ALA A 86 -11.83 -5.69 27.97
N ILE A 87 -11.28 -4.64 27.37
CA ILE A 87 -11.77 -3.27 27.38
C ILE A 87 -12.28 -2.96 25.97
N TYR A 88 -13.52 -2.52 25.87
CA TYR A 88 -14.20 -2.20 24.61
C TYR A 88 -14.43 -0.70 24.52
N CYS A 89 -13.77 -0.04 23.59
CA CYS A 89 -13.95 1.38 23.31
C CYS A 89 -14.76 1.57 22.02
N GLN A 90 -15.67 2.53 22.02
CA GLN A 90 -16.47 2.84 20.83
C GLN A 90 -15.60 3.35 19.68
N GLN A 91 -14.52 4.06 19.98
CA GLN A 91 -13.58 4.62 19.00
C GLN A 91 -12.14 4.19 19.28
N TYR A 92 -11.34 4.03 18.25
CA TYR A 92 -9.93 3.68 18.41
C TYR A 92 -9.12 4.82 19.04
N ARG A 93 -9.45 6.07 18.72
CA ARG A 93 -8.86 7.24 19.37
C ARG A 93 -9.11 7.26 20.89
N GLN A 94 -10.29 6.79 21.32
CA GLN A 94 -10.60 6.65 22.75
C GLN A 94 -9.67 5.63 23.41
N LEU A 95 -9.43 4.49 22.75
CA LEU A 95 -8.49 3.46 23.22
C LEU A 95 -7.07 4.01 23.34
N GLN A 96 -6.59 4.73 22.31
CA GLN A 96 -5.25 5.35 22.33
C GLN A 96 -5.07 6.37 23.45
N ASN A 97 -6.11 7.14 23.77
CA ASN A 97 -6.08 8.09 24.89
C ASN A 97 -6.07 7.37 26.24
N LEU A 98 -6.84 6.28 26.34
CA LEU A 98 -6.86 5.44 27.55
C LEU A 98 -5.48 4.80 27.79
N ASP A 99 -4.87 4.25 26.75
CA ASP A 99 -3.54 3.64 26.80
C ASP A 99 -2.48 4.61 27.33
N LYS A 100 -2.45 5.85 26.84
CA LYS A 100 -1.54 6.90 27.34
C LYS A 100 -1.74 7.18 28.82
N ARG A 101 -3.00 7.30 29.28
CA ARG A 101 -3.32 7.53 30.69
C ARG A 101 -2.92 6.32 31.58
N CYS A 102 -3.08 5.10 31.08
CA CYS A 102 -2.64 3.90 31.79
C CYS A 102 -1.12 3.84 31.91
N GLN A 103 -0.39 4.20 30.84
CA GLN A 103 1.08 4.28 30.85
C GLN A 103 1.60 5.31 31.87
N GLU A 104 0.92 6.44 32.04
CA GLU A 104 1.23 7.43 33.10
C GLU A 104 1.10 6.88 34.51
N LEU A 105 0.24 5.86 34.71
CA LEU A 105 0.08 5.11 35.95
C LEU A 105 1.03 3.90 36.07
N GLY A 106 1.89 3.68 35.10
CA GLY A 106 2.78 2.52 35.03
C GLY A 106 2.05 1.21 34.71
N ILE A 107 0.86 1.28 34.12
CA ILE A 107 0.05 0.13 33.73
C ILE A 107 0.05 -0.02 32.23
N GLU A 108 0.48 -1.17 31.75
CA GLU A 108 0.51 -1.52 30.34
C GLU A 108 -0.81 -2.19 29.93
N LEU A 109 -1.48 -1.61 28.94
CA LEU A 109 -2.58 -2.30 28.24
C LEU A 109 -1.99 -3.16 27.11
N LEU A 110 -2.60 -4.32 26.89
CA LEU A 110 -2.15 -5.29 25.89
C LEU A 110 -2.92 -5.08 24.58
N GLU A 111 -2.23 -5.28 23.46
CA GLU A 111 -2.80 -5.23 22.10
C GLU A 111 -3.42 -3.87 21.69
N THR A 112 -2.95 -2.77 22.27
CA THR A 112 -3.40 -1.41 21.91
C THR A 112 -2.89 -0.95 20.56
N ASP A 113 -1.83 -1.58 20.02
CA ASP A 113 -1.20 -1.35 18.74
C ASP A 113 -1.91 -2.05 17.57
N ILE A 114 -2.79 -3.02 17.85
CA ILE A 114 -3.53 -3.73 16.80
C ILE A 114 -4.63 -2.83 16.24
N ARG A 115 -4.51 -2.49 14.97
CA ARG A 115 -5.49 -1.65 14.27
C ARG A 115 -6.84 -2.36 14.16
N PRO A 116 -7.97 -1.63 14.24
CA PRO A 116 -9.31 -2.23 14.19
C PRO A 116 -9.56 -3.09 12.95
N CYS A 117 -9.06 -2.68 11.78
CA CYS A 117 -9.20 -3.48 10.56
C CYS A 117 -8.40 -4.80 10.60
N GLU A 118 -7.25 -4.83 11.26
CA GLU A 118 -6.49 -6.07 11.46
C GLU A 118 -7.19 -6.98 12.48
N ARG A 119 -7.61 -6.41 13.60
CA ARG A 119 -8.34 -7.16 14.63
C ARG A 119 -9.60 -7.83 14.10
N TYR A 120 -10.37 -7.13 13.29
CA TYR A 120 -11.58 -7.69 12.68
C TYR A 120 -11.28 -8.97 11.88
N LEU A 121 -10.18 -9.00 11.14
CA LEU A 121 -9.75 -10.17 10.37
C LEU A 121 -9.20 -11.27 11.27
N MET A 122 -8.34 -10.92 12.23
CA MET A 122 -7.71 -11.87 13.16
C MET A 122 -8.76 -12.63 13.98
N GLU A 123 -9.74 -11.94 14.55
CA GLU A 123 -10.81 -12.56 15.35
C GLU A 123 -11.72 -13.51 14.56
N ARG A 124 -11.69 -13.40 13.22
CA ARG A 124 -12.49 -14.24 12.31
C ARG A 124 -11.64 -15.22 11.53
N PHE A 125 -10.34 -15.31 11.84
CA PHE A 125 -9.37 -16.16 11.13
C PHE A 125 -9.36 -15.92 9.62
N ILE A 126 -9.56 -14.65 9.21
CA ILE A 126 -9.53 -14.22 7.82
C ILE A 126 -8.11 -13.77 7.49
N THR A 127 -7.55 -14.35 6.44
CA THR A 127 -6.29 -13.91 5.84
C THR A 127 -6.55 -12.99 4.63
N ALA A 128 -5.94 -13.21 3.47
CA ALA A 128 -6.24 -12.39 2.29
C ALA A 128 -7.43 -12.90 1.48
N PRO A 129 -7.60 -14.23 1.21
CA PRO A 129 -8.80 -14.75 0.58
C PRO A 129 -10.00 -14.68 1.52
N VAL A 130 -11.15 -14.28 1.00
CA VAL A 130 -12.35 -14.05 1.81
C VAL A 130 -13.63 -14.37 1.02
N TRP A 131 -14.59 -14.96 1.69
CA TRP A 131 -15.99 -14.94 1.27
C TRP A 131 -16.66 -13.69 1.81
N PHE A 132 -17.41 -12.99 0.99
CA PHE A 132 -18.21 -11.84 1.43
C PHE A 132 -19.62 -11.90 0.86
N SER A 133 -20.56 -11.37 1.62
CA SER A 133 -21.99 -11.28 1.25
C SER A 133 -22.63 -10.16 2.06
N GLN A 134 -23.83 -9.75 1.65
CA GLN A 134 -24.64 -8.85 2.44
C GLN A 134 -25.73 -9.60 3.21
N ASN A 135 -25.98 -9.17 4.44
CA ASN A 135 -27.13 -9.64 5.23
C ASN A 135 -28.43 -8.93 4.76
N GLN A 136 -29.55 -9.23 5.43
CA GLN A 136 -30.87 -8.64 5.12
C GLN A 136 -30.92 -7.13 5.33
N GLN A 137 -30.04 -6.57 6.13
CA GLN A 137 -29.92 -5.13 6.39
C GLN A 137 -28.96 -4.43 5.42
N GLY A 138 -28.41 -5.17 4.44
CA GLY A 138 -27.43 -4.65 3.48
C GLY A 138 -26.01 -4.51 4.04
N GLU A 139 -25.75 -5.02 5.25
CA GLU A 139 -24.44 -4.97 5.87
C GLU A 139 -23.57 -6.12 5.37
N TYR A 140 -22.30 -5.82 5.11
CA TYR A 140 -21.34 -6.83 4.68
C TYR A 140 -20.90 -7.74 5.84
N GLN A 141 -20.80 -9.03 5.52
CA GLN A 141 -20.21 -10.05 6.37
C GLN A 141 -19.07 -10.73 5.61
N LEU A 142 -17.95 -10.90 6.29
CA LEU A 142 -16.76 -11.56 5.75
C LEU A 142 -16.53 -12.87 6.51
N LYS A 143 -16.11 -13.91 5.77
CA LYS A 143 -15.75 -15.23 6.31
C LYS A 143 -14.47 -15.74 5.68
N PRO A 144 -13.71 -16.60 6.36
CA PRO A 144 -12.52 -17.22 5.80
C PRO A 144 -12.83 -17.91 4.46
N CYS A 145 -11.88 -17.80 3.53
CA CYS A 145 -11.88 -18.53 2.26
C CYS A 145 -10.54 -19.23 2.11
N ASP A 146 -10.56 -20.54 1.86
CA ASP A 146 -9.35 -21.35 1.82
C ASP A 146 -8.49 -21.08 0.57
N SER A 147 -9.13 -20.75 -0.53
CA SER A 147 -8.41 -20.55 -1.79
C SER A 147 -9.11 -19.58 -2.72
N TYR A 148 -8.44 -18.47 -2.98
CA TYR A 148 -8.76 -17.54 -4.06
C TYR A 148 -7.49 -16.78 -4.44
N ARG A 149 -7.06 -16.89 -5.69
CA ARG A 149 -5.81 -16.33 -6.22
C ARG A 149 -6.13 -15.57 -7.50
N PRO A 150 -6.68 -14.36 -7.41
CA PRO A 150 -6.94 -13.54 -8.58
C PRO A 150 -5.64 -13.04 -9.21
N LEU A 151 -5.68 -12.72 -10.50
CA LEU A 151 -4.62 -11.97 -11.15
C LEU A 151 -4.61 -10.54 -10.60
N ILE A 152 -3.48 -10.10 -10.08
CA ILE A 152 -3.23 -8.71 -9.65
C ILE A 152 -2.73 -7.92 -10.84
N LYS A 153 -3.52 -6.95 -11.32
CA LYS A 153 -3.14 -6.05 -12.42
C LYS A 153 -2.13 -5.03 -11.92
N ALA A 154 -0.88 -5.14 -12.33
CA ALA A 154 0.19 -4.22 -11.94
C ALA A 154 0.49 -3.21 -13.04
N VAL A 155 0.84 -1.99 -12.63
CA VAL A 155 1.52 -0.99 -13.43
C VAL A 155 2.89 -0.71 -12.83
N SER A 156 3.93 -0.71 -13.64
CA SER A 156 5.26 -0.23 -13.25
C SER A 156 5.33 1.27 -13.49
N LEU A 157 5.82 2.01 -12.49
CA LEU A 157 6.02 3.44 -12.52
C LEU A 157 7.51 3.75 -12.35
N ASP A 158 8.02 4.64 -13.17
CA ASP A 158 9.36 5.19 -13.09
C ASP A 158 9.35 6.67 -13.52
N ILE A 159 10.23 7.50 -12.98
CA ILE A 159 10.34 8.91 -13.32
C ILE A 159 11.76 9.29 -13.75
N GLU A 160 11.87 10.29 -14.62
CA GLU A 160 13.14 10.93 -14.90
C GLU A 160 13.16 12.36 -14.37
N THR A 161 14.29 12.76 -13.81
CA THR A 161 14.46 14.07 -13.18
C THR A 161 15.79 14.70 -13.52
N SER A 162 15.90 16.02 -13.30
CA SER A 162 17.19 16.69 -13.24
C SER A 162 17.96 16.28 -11.97
N GLN A 163 19.24 16.60 -11.93
CA GLN A 163 20.08 16.47 -10.72
C GLN A 163 19.55 17.21 -9.49
N TYR A 164 18.64 18.18 -9.69
CA TYR A 164 18.01 18.97 -8.63
C TYR A 164 16.62 18.44 -8.25
N GLY A 165 16.21 17.28 -8.78
CA GLY A 165 14.91 16.66 -8.52
C GLY A 165 13.74 17.32 -9.28
N GLU A 166 14.02 18.11 -10.33
CA GLU A 166 12.98 18.69 -11.17
C GLU A 166 12.46 17.63 -12.15
N LEU A 167 11.15 17.35 -12.12
CA LEU A 167 10.52 16.29 -12.88
C LEU A 167 10.57 16.55 -14.39
N TYR A 168 11.04 15.58 -15.16
CA TYR A 168 11.13 15.58 -16.62
C TYR A 168 10.06 14.71 -17.27
N SER A 169 9.89 13.48 -16.78
CA SER A 169 8.91 12.55 -17.31
C SER A 169 8.36 11.60 -16.25
N ILE A 170 7.23 10.98 -16.57
CA ILE A 170 6.63 9.86 -15.82
C ILE A 170 6.36 8.75 -16.82
N GLY A 171 7.00 7.60 -16.63
CA GLY A 171 6.80 6.38 -17.39
C GLY A 171 5.85 5.44 -16.69
N LEU A 172 4.91 4.84 -17.42
CA LEU A 172 3.97 3.86 -16.94
C LEU A 172 3.89 2.69 -17.92
N SER A 173 4.08 1.47 -17.41
CA SER A 173 3.96 0.24 -18.19
C SER A 173 3.05 -0.75 -17.48
N GLY A 174 2.00 -1.22 -18.13
CA GLY A 174 1.07 -2.21 -17.57
C GLY A 174 -0.37 -1.95 -17.95
N CYS A 175 -1.26 -2.86 -17.58
CA CYS A 175 -2.69 -2.75 -17.89
C CYS A 175 -3.04 -2.58 -19.38
N GLY A 176 -2.18 -3.08 -20.26
CA GLY A 176 -2.35 -2.99 -21.73
C GLY A 176 -1.93 -1.65 -22.33
N ASP A 177 -1.26 -0.77 -21.57
CA ASP A 177 -0.72 0.51 -22.07
C ASP A 177 0.72 0.70 -21.60
N ASN A 178 1.54 1.25 -22.49
CA ASN A 178 2.87 1.76 -22.21
C ASN A 178 2.91 3.23 -22.61
N VAL A 179 3.10 4.12 -21.65
CA VAL A 179 3.07 5.56 -21.89
C VAL A 179 4.16 6.29 -21.15
N VAL A 180 4.70 7.32 -21.76
CA VAL A 180 5.56 8.30 -21.10
C VAL A 180 4.93 9.68 -21.25
N PHE A 181 4.65 10.33 -20.13
CA PHE A 181 4.30 11.74 -20.08
C PHE A 181 5.59 12.55 -19.97
N MET A 182 5.86 13.43 -20.94
CA MET A 182 7.11 14.16 -21.07
C MET A 182 6.89 15.67 -21.02
N LEU A 183 7.66 16.37 -20.21
CA LEU A 183 7.60 17.82 -20.09
C LEU A 183 8.20 18.52 -21.32
N GLY A 184 7.51 19.57 -21.78
CA GLY A 184 7.98 20.56 -22.76
C GLY A 184 7.53 20.28 -24.19
N PRO A 185 8.05 21.07 -25.15
CA PRO A 185 7.62 20.96 -26.53
C PRO A 185 7.99 19.60 -27.13
N GLU A 186 7.18 19.18 -28.08
CA GLU A 186 7.39 17.97 -28.86
C GLU A 186 8.75 18.04 -29.60
N GLN A 187 9.48 16.95 -29.58
CA GLN A 187 10.76 16.79 -30.27
C GLN A 187 10.77 15.48 -31.06
N GLY A 188 10.98 15.56 -32.36
CA GLY A 188 11.14 14.40 -33.24
C GLY A 188 9.91 13.49 -33.31
N SER A 189 9.99 12.46 -34.15
CA SER A 189 8.99 11.40 -34.21
C SER A 189 9.33 10.30 -33.19
N ALA A 190 8.32 9.69 -32.61
CA ALA A 190 8.48 8.52 -31.72
C ALA A 190 9.32 7.44 -32.41
N LEU A 191 10.47 7.08 -31.83
CA LEU A 191 11.42 6.17 -32.40
C LEU A 191 10.95 4.73 -32.58
N ASN A 192 9.92 4.31 -31.80
CA ASN A 192 9.39 2.95 -31.83
C ASN A 192 7.91 2.90 -31.41
N ASN A 193 7.16 1.96 -32.00
CA ASN A 193 5.76 1.65 -31.63
C ASN A 193 5.62 0.95 -30.26
N THR A 194 6.63 1.02 -29.38
CA THR A 194 6.63 0.28 -28.11
C THR A 194 5.89 1.01 -26.98
N HIS A 195 5.72 2.32 -27.10
CA HIS A 195 5.04 3.15 -26.11
C HIS A 195 4.45 4.40 -26.73
N ARG A 196 3.44 4.98 -26.08
CA ARG A 196 2.90 6.31 -26.40
C ARG A 196 3.76 7.37 -25.71
N LEU A 197 4.17 8.39 -26.45
CA LEU A 197 4.83 9.57 -25.91
C LEU A 197 3.84 10.74 -25.95
N VAL A 198 3.53 11.26 -24.75
CA VAL A 198 2.55 12.33 -24.57
C VAL A 198 3.23 13.55 -23.96
N TYR A 199 3.33 14.63 -24.71
CA TYR A 199 3.93 15.87 -24.25
C TYR A 199 2.96 16.71 -23.42
N VAL A 200 3.47 17.35 -22.37
CA VAL A 200 2.74 18.27 -21.52
C VAL A 200 3.51 19.58 -21.35
N ASN A 201 2.81 20.67 -21.11
CA ASN A 201 3.41 22.00 -21.07
C ASN A 201 3.96 22.40 -19.70
N SER A 202 3.62 21.65 -18.65
CA SER A 202 4.02 22.00 -17.28
C SER A 202 4.10 20.77 -16.38
N ARG A 203 4.87 20.87 -15.28
CA ARG A 203 4.96 19.81 -14.26
C ARG A 203 3.64 19.51 -13.57
N PRO A 204 2.78 20.50 -13.24
CA PRO A 204 1.41 20.22 -12.81
C PRO A 204 0.66 19.26 -13.72
N GLN A 205 0.74 19.43 -15.03
CA GLN A 205 0.10 18.56 -16.01
C GLN A 205 0.67 17.13 -16.01
N LEU A 206 1.95 16.92 -15.64
CA LEU A 206 2.48 15.57 -15.46
C LEU A 206 1.74 14.83 -14.33
N LEU A 207 1.49 15.51 -13.19
CA LEU A 207 0.77 14.94 -12.05
C LEU A 207 -0.70 14.70 -12.38
N ASP A 208 -1.33 15.62 -13.11
CA ASP A 208 -2.72 15.44 -13.57
C ASP A 208 -2.82 14.23 -14.52
N LYS A 209 -1.87 14.07 -15.47
CA LYS A 209 -1.84 12.91 -16.37
C LYS A 209 -1.61 11.59 -15.65
N LEU A 210 -0.77 11.56 -14.63
CA LEU A 210 -0.62 10.39 -13.76
C LEU A 210 -1.94 10.04 -13.05
N ASN A 211 -2.59 11.02 -12.44
CA ASN A 211 -3.88 10.84 -11.77
C ASN A 211 -4.96 10.34 -12.75
N GLU A 212 -5.09 10.97 -13.93
CA GLU A 212 -6.02 10.57 -14.99
C GLU A 212 -5.80 9.14 -15.44
N TRP A 213 -4.54 8.76 -15.71
CA TRP A 213 -4.19 7.42 -16.17
C TRP A 213 -4.57 6.35 -15.14
N LEU A 214 -4.23 6.59 -13.86
CA LEU A 214 -4.55 5.65 -12.79
C LEU A 214 -6.06 5.48 -12.56
N GLN A 215 -6.86 6.52 -12.79
CA GLN A 215 -8.32 6.41 -12.72
C GLN A 215 -8.89 5.67 -13.94
N GLN A 216 -8.31 5.86 -15.11
CA GLN A 216 -8.77 5.25 -16.36
C GLN A 216 -8.46 3.75 -16.44
N TYR A 217 -7.22 3.35 -16.12
CA TYR A 217 -6.74 1.97 -16.28
C TYR A 217 -6.96 1.11 -15.03
N ASP A 218 -7.17 1.74 -13.90
CA ASP A 218 -7.49 1.16 -12.59
C ASP A 218 -6.64 -0.08 -12.22
N PRO A 219 -5.29 0.04 -12.12
CA PRO A 219 -4.44 -1.04 -11.68
C PRO A 219 -4.74 -1.44 -10.22
N ASP A 220 -4.46 -2.70 -9.88
CA ASP A 220 -4.53 -3.20 -8.51
C ASP A 220 -3.25 -2.88 -7.72
N ALA A 221 -2.12 -2.80 -8.41
CA ALA A 221 -0.81 -2.54 -7.83
C ALA A 221 -0.02 -1.51 -8.65
N ILE A 222 0.70 -0.65 -7.96
CA ILE A 222 1.76 0.20 -8.51
C ILE A 222 3.08 -0.40 -8.03
N ILE A 223 3.90 -0.85 -8.96
CA ILE A 223 5.22 -1.42 -8.69
C ILE A 223 6.30 -0.48 -9.23
N GLY A 224 7.52 -0.57 -8.73
CA GLY A 224 8.65 0.21 -9.22
C GLY A 224 9.94 -0.19 -8.52
N TRP A 225 11.02 0.50 -8.80
CA TRP A 225 12.33 0.23 -8.26
C TRP A 225 12.84 1.38 -7.41
N ASN A 226 13.01 1.17 -6.12
CA ASN A 226 13.20 2.25 -5.12
C ASN A 226 12.04 3.25 -5.12
N LEU A 227 10.85 2.75 -5.47
CA LEU A 227 9.65 3.51 -5.80
C LEU A 227 9.26 4.48 -4.68
N ILE A 228 9.25 4.02 -3.42
CA ILE A 228 8.75 4.82 -2.30
C ILE A 228 9.75 5.91 -1.95
N GLN A 229 11.04 5.56 -1.83
CA GLN A 229 12.05 6.49 -1.34
C GLN A 229 12.50 7.50 -2.39
N PHE A 230 12.33 7.19 -3.68
CA PHE A 230 12.73 8.07 -4.77
C PHE A 230 11.52 8.60 -5.55
N ASP A 231 10.86 7.78 -6.37
CA ASP A 231 9.84 8.25 -7.32
C ASP A 231 8.67 8.93 -6.63
N LEU A 232 8.05 8.24 -5.67
CA LEU A 232 6.91 8.79 -4.93
C LEU A 232 7.31 9.97 -4.05
N ASN A 233 8.53 10.00 -3.52
CA ASN A 233 9.04 11.12 -2.76
C ASN A 233 9.20 12.38 -3.63
N VAL A 234 9.73 12.24 -4.84
CA VAL A 234 9.81 13.35 -5.80
C VAL A 234 8.43 13.81 -6.23
N LEU A 235 7.55 12.86 -6.61
CA LEU A 235 6.18 13.17 -7.01
C LEU A 235 5.40 13.86 -5.87
N GLN A 236 5.56 13.43 -4.62
CA GLN A 236 4.92 14.05 -3.45
C GLN A 236 5.40 15.48 -3.22
N LYS A 237 6.71 15.74 -3.33
CA LYS A 237 7.26 17.11 -3.24
C LYS A 237 6.71 18.04 -4.33
N HIS A 238 6.58 17.53 -5.56
CA HIS A 238 5.96 18.29 -6.66
C HIS A 238 4.47 18.51 -6.41
N ALA A 239 3.74 17.50 -5.91
CA ALA A 239 2.34 17.58 -5.54
C ALA A 239 2.09 18.68 -4.50
N GLU A 240 2.90 18.71 -3.44
CA GLU A 240 2.86 19.73 -2.40
C GLU A 240 3.19 21.13 -2.95
N ARG A 241 4.26 21.23 -3.75
CA ARG A 241 4.70 22.51 -4.37
C ARG A 241 3.60 23.14 -5.23
N TYR A 242 2.85 22.33 -5.97
CA TYR A 242 1.82 22.81 -6.90
C TYR A 242 0.40 22.72 -6.35
N GLY A 243 0.20 22.20 -5.16
CA GLY A 243 -1.13 22.01 -4.57
C GLY A 243 -2.00 20.97 -5.29
N ILE A 244 -1.39 20.05 -6.04
CA ILE A 244 -2.07 18.98 -6.76
C ILE A 244 -1.90 17.66 -5.99
N PRO A 245 -2.97 17.08 -5.44
CA PRO A 245 -2.85 15.83 -4.69
C PRO A 245 -2.54 14.66 -5.62
N LEU A 246 -1.64 13.79 -5.20
CA LEU A 246 -1.45 12.48 -5.85
C LEU A 246 -2.64 11.57 -5.50
N GLN A 247 -3.49 11.32 -6.49
CA GLN A 247 -4.69 10.48 -6.34
C GLN A 247 -4.38 9.03 -6.72
N LEU A 248 -3.41 8.42 -6.03
CA LEU A 248 -2.97 7.07 -6.32
C LEU A 248 -3.95 6.00 -5.82
N GLY A 249 -4.88 6.33 -4.92
CA GLY A 249 -5.93 5.43 -4.46
C GLY A 249 -7.13 5.37 -5.40
N ARG A 250 -7.94 4.33 -5.26
CA ARG A 250 -9.20 4.19 -5.99
C ARG A 250 -10.20 5.26 -5.57
N GLN A 251 -11.14 5.60 -6.46
CA GLN A 251 -12.14 6.65 -6.24
C GLN A 251 -11.52 8.02 -5.93
N GLY A 252 -10.37 8.35 -6.52
CA GLY A 252 -9.69 9.63 -6.33
C GLY A 252 -9.08 9.82 -4.92
N LYS A 253 -8.89 8.74 -4.17
CA LYS A 253 -8.26 8.81 -2.86
C LYS A 253 -6.80 9.22 -2.99
N LYS A 254 -6.37 10.12 -2.11
CA LYS A 254 -5.00 10.62 -2.09
C LYS A 254 -4.03 9.55 -1.60
N LEU A 255 -2.79 9.66 -2.02
CA LEU A 255 -1.67 8.95 -1.42
C LEU A 255 -1.58 9.30 0.07
N GLU A 256 -1.54 8.29 0.92
CA GLU A 256 -1.19 8.44 2.32
C GLU A 256 0.34 8.40 2.43
N TRP A 257 0.91 9.51 2.86
CA TRP A 257 2.34 9.73 2.92
C TRP A 257 2.76 10.07 4.34
N ARG A 258 3.75 9.36 4.88
CA ARG A 258 4.29 9.68 6.20
C ARG A 258 5.77 9.34 6.29
N GLU A 259 6.52 10.16 7.01
CA GLU A 259 7.90 9.87 7.36
C GLU A 259 7.97 8.91 8.57
N HIS A 260 9.02 8.11 8.62
CA HIS A 260 9.29 7.21 9.73
C HIS A 260 9.62 8.01 11.01
N GLY A 261 8.98 7.67 12.14
CA GLY A 261 9.07 8.45 13.38
C GLY A 261 10.48 8.59 13.98
N PHE A 262 11.41 7.67 13.65
CA PHE A 262 12.77 7.66 14.21
C PHE A 262 13.88 7.68 13.16
N LYS A 263 13.58 7.49 11.88
CA LYS A 263 14.56 7.48 10.79
C LYS A 263 14.21 8.58 9.81
N GLN A 264 14.96 9.68 9.87
CA GLN A 264 14.78 10.79 8.94
C GLN A 264 15.03 10.35 7.49
N GLY A 265 14.21 10.84 6.57
CA GLY A 265 14.32 10.54 5.14
C GLY A 265 13.84 9.15 4.73
N VAL A 266 13.23 8.38 5.63
CA VAL A 266 12.56 7.11 5.31
C VAL A 266 11.06 7.31 5.33
N PHE A 267 10.41 6.97 4.24
CA PHE A 267 8.99 7.23 4.03
C PHE A 267 8.19 5.94 3.89
N PHE A 268 6.92 6.03 4.27
CA PHE A 268 5.91 5.02 4.02
C PHE A 268 4.84 5.61 3.12
N ALA A 269 4.41 4.82 2.16
CA ALA A 269 3.36 5.16 1.22
C ALA A 269 2.26 4.10 1.25
N SER A 270 1.00 4.50 1.23
CA SER A 270 -0.14 3.61 1.02
C SER A 270 -1.23 4.28 0.20
N ALA A 271 -1.97 3.49 -0.54
CA ALA A 271 -3.04 3.96 -1.41
C ALA A 271 -4.32 3.15 -1.16
N GLU A 272 -5.39 3.82 -0.77
CA GLU A 272 -6.66 3.13 -0.52
C GLU A 272 -7.14 2.41 -1.79
N GLY A 273 -7.25 1.09 -1.73
CA GLY A 273 -7.70 0.26 -2.84
C GLY A 273 -6.65 -0.16 -3.86
N ARG A 274 -5.38 0.20 -3.66
CA ARG A 274 -4.24 -0.26 -4.47
C ARG A 274 -3.06 -0.64 -3.61
N LEU A 275 -2.24 -1.54 -4.11
CA LEU A 275 -0.95 -1.87 -3.50
C LEU A 275 0.13 -0.90 -4.00
N ILE A 276 1.07 -0.55 -3.14
CA ILE A 276 2.32 0.12 -3.52
C ILE A 276 3.45 -0.83 -3.14
N ILE A 277 4.16 -1.34 -4.15
CA ILE A 277 5.19 -2.37 -3.95
C ILE A 277 6.52 -1.88 -4.52
N ASP A 278 7.48 -1.70 -3.64
CA ASP A 278 8.87 -1.47 -4.01
C ASP A 278 9.55 -2.80 -4.36
N GLY A 279 10.15 -2.91 -5.55
CA GLY A 279 10.78 -4.12 -6.04
C GLY A 279 11.98 -4.57 -5.18
N ILE A 280 12.76 -3.61 -4.67
CA ILE A 280 13.90 -3.90 -3.79
C ILE A 280 13.42 -4.54 -2.48
N ASP A 281 12.43 -3.93 -1.85
CA ASP A 281 11.90 -4.42 -0.58
C ASP A 281 11.18 -5.76 -0.74
N ALA A 282 10.45 -5.92 -1.85
CA ALA A 282 9.76 -7.16 -2.16
C ALA A 282 10.74 -8.33 -2.41
N LEU A 283 11.83 -8.11 -3.15
CA LEU A 283 12.88 -9.12 -3.36
C LEU A 283 13.55 -9.49 -2.05
N LYS A 284 13.90 -8.52 -1.20
CA LYS A 284 14.46 -8.79 0.12
C LYS A 284 13.49 -9.59 1.00
N ALA A 285 12.21 -9.27 0.96
CA ALA A 285 11.17 -10.02 1.69
C ALA A 285 11.02 -11.46 1.18
N ALA A 286 11.28 -11.69 -0.11
CA ALA A 286 11.34 -13.01 -0.73
C ALA A 286 12.71 -13.72 -0.59
N THR A 287 13.58 -13.19 0.27
CA THR A 287 14.93 -13.71 0.58
C THR A 287 15.94 -13.69 -0.57
N TRP A 288 15.66 -12.92 -1.64
CA TRP A 288 16.66 -12.68 -2.67
C TRP A 288 17.79 -11.80 -2.12
N ASN A 289 19.01 -12.16 -2.44
CA ASN A 289 20.20 -11.43 -2.01
C ASN A 289 21.14 -11.21 -3.19
N PHE A 290 21.47 -9.95 -3.46
CA PHE A 290 22.36 -9.52 -4.55
C PHE A 290 23.50 -8.67 -3.97
N PRO A 291 24.70 -8.69 -4.56
CA PRO A 291 25.78 -7.76 -4.22
C PRO A 291 25.38 -6.29 -4.34
N SER A 292 24.46 -5.97 -5.29
CA SER A 292 23.87 -4.65 -5.47
C SER A 292 22.39 -4.79 -5.83
N PHE A 293 21.54 -3.97 -5.21
CA PHE A 293 20.13 -3.84 -5.55
C PHE A 293 19.87 -2.70 -6.57
N SER A 294 20.86 -2.25 -7.34
CA SER A 294 20.59 -1.40 -8.48
C SER A 294 19.76 -2.16 -9.53
N LEU A 295 18.82 -1.48 -10.19
CA LEU A 295 17.98 -2.10 -11.21
C LEU A 295 18.84 -2.75 -12.33
N GLU A 296 19.90 -2.06 -12.73
CA GLU A 296 20.85 -2.56 -13.73
C GLU A 296 21.50 -3.88 -13.30
N PHE A 297 22.04 -3.94 -12.05
CA PHE A 297 22.70 -5.16 -11.58
C PHE A 297 21.73 -6.33 -11.52
N VAL A 298 20.55 -6.13 -10.94
CA VAL A 298 19.55 -7.18 -10.78
C VAL A 298 18.97 -7.64 -12.13
N ALA A 299 18.75 -6.70 -13.07
CA ALA A 299 18.32 -7.04 -14.40
C ALA A 299 19.40 -7.82 -15.17
N GLN A 300 20.66 -7.44 -15.07
CA GLN A 300 21.76 -8.17 -15.68
C GLN A 300 21.89 -9.59 -15.10
N ASP A 301 21.78 -9.73 -13.78
CA ASP A 301 21.93 -11.02 -13.09
C ASP A 301 20.76 -11.99 -13.42
N LEU A 302 19.51 -11.50 -13.39
CA LEU A 302 18.32 -12.33 -13.56
C LEU A 302 17.90 -12.52 -15.02
N LEU A 303 18.09 -11.51 -15.86
CA LEU A 303 17.55 -11.45 -17.23
C LEU A 303 18.64 -11.52 -18.29
N GLY A 304 19.90 -11.29 -17.94
CA GLY A 304 21.01 -11.12 -18.90
C GLY A 304 20.92 -9.81 -19.66
N GLU A 305 20.17 -8.83 -19.16
CA GLU A 305 19.93 -7.54 -19.81
C GLU A 305 20.30 -6.40 -18.88
N GLY A 306 21.05 -5.42 -19.39
CA GLY A 306 21.43 -4.20 -18.67
C GLY A 306 20.67 -2.97 -19.13
N LYS A 307 20.87 -1.86 -18.42
CA LYS A 307 20.36 -0.54 -18.81
C LYS A 307 21.08 -0.02 -20.07
N ALA A 308 20.40 0.84 -20.79
CA ALA A 308 20.90 1.46 -22.02
C ALA A 308 21.98 2.56 -21.81
N ILE A 309 22.49 2.75 -20.58
CA ILE A 309 23.54 3.73 -20.25
C ILE A 309 24.63 3.05 -19.40
N ASP A 310 25.84 2.95 -19.93
CA ASP A 310 26.94 2.13 -19.39
C ASP A 310 27.71 2.74 -18.19
N SER A 311 27.53 4.03 -17.86
CA SER A 311 28.30 4.70 -16.81
C SER A 311 27.42 5.43 -15.79
N PRO A 312 27.53 5.08 -14.48
CA PRO A 312 26.78 5.80 -13.42
C PRO A 312 27.15 7.27 -13.28
N TYR A 313 28.40 7.64 -13.61
CA TYR A 313 28.91 9.02 -13.49
C TYR A 313 28.38 9.93 -14.59
N ASP A 314 28.13 9.37 -15.80
CA ASP A 314 27.64 10.13 -16.95
C ASP A 314 26.10 10.10 -17.06
N ARG A 315 25.44 9.33 -16.20
CA ARG A 315 23.99 9.08 -16.30
C ARG A 315 23.17 10.37 -16.20
N MET A 316 23.46 11.22 -15.21
CA MET A 316 22.71 12.47 -15.01
C MET A 316 22.92 13.46 -16.16
N ASP A 317 24.15 13.56 -16.66
CA ASP A 317 24.47 14.42 -17.80
C ASP A 317 23.78 13.91 -19.08
N GLU A 318 23.72 12.59 -19.27
CA GLU A 318 23.03 11.98 -20.40
C GLU A 318 21.51 12.16 -20.32
N ILE A 319 20.90 12.00 -19.13
CA ILE A 319 19.47 12.28 -18.90
C ILE A 319 19.17 13.74 -19.23
N ASN A 320 19.97 14.69 -18.70
CA ASN A 320 19.83 16.11 -19.00
C ASN A 320 19.99 16.40 -20.49
N ARG A 321 21.01 15.82 -21.15
CA ARG A 321 21.24 15.97 -22.58
C ARG A 321 20.04 15.46 -23.37
N ARG A 322 19.52 14.25 -23.07
CA ARG A 322 18.35 13.69 -23.76
C ARG A 322 17.12 14.54 -23.54
N PHE A 323 16.89 15.04 -22.30
CA PHE A 323 15.74 15.90 -22.02
C PHE A 323 15.75 17.18 -22.87
N HIS A 324 16.92 17.79 -23.11
CA HIS A 324 17.02 19.02 -23.87
C HIS A 324 17.08 18.79 -25.39
N HIS A 325 17.64 17.67 -25.85
CA HIS A 325 17.95 17.47 -27.25
C HIS A 325 17.33 16.24 -27.91
N ASP A 326 16.89 15.26 -27.12
CA ASP A 326 16.34 13.98 -27.61
C ASP A 326 15.35 13.36 -26.62
N LYS A 327 14.21 14.01 -26.43
CA LYS A 327 13.16 13.52 -25.55
C LYS A 327 12.62 12.13 -25.92
N PRO A 328 12.48 11.73 -27.18
CA PRO A 328 12.12 10.37 -27.54
C PRO A 328 13.09 9.31 -26.99
N ALA A 329 14.41 9.57 -27.03
CA ALA A 329 15.40 8.67 -26.44
C ALA A 329 15.30 8.62 -24.89
N LEU A 330 14.96 9.75 -24.25
CA LEU A 330 14.70 9.76 -22.81
C LEU A 330 13.42 8.98 -22.47
N ALA A 331 12.36 9.14 -23.24
CA ALA A 331 11.12 8.39 -23.06
C ALA A 331 11.34 6.88 -23.25
N HIS A 332 12.12 6.48 -24.25
CA HIS A 332 12.49 5.09 -24.44
C HIS A 332 13.27 4.54 -23.24
N TYR A 333 14.19 5.31 -22.69
CA TYR A 333 14.95 4.94 -21.49
C TYR A 333 14.03 4.76 -20.27
N ASN A 334 13.16 5.73 -19.99
CA ASN A 334 12.20 5.69 -18.87
C ASN A 334 11.27 4.48 -18.96
N ILE A 335 10.73 4.16 -20.15
CA ILE A 335 9.84 3.00 -20.31
C ILE A 335 10.60 1.67 -20.21
N GLN A 336 11.87 1.61 -20.60
CA GLN A 336 12.70 0.41 -20.43
C GLN A 336 12.90 0.08 -18.96
N ASP A 337 13.10 1.07 -18.09
CA ASP A 337 13.19 0.85 -16.64
C ASP A 337 11.88 0.27 -16.09
N CYS A 338 10.71 0.74 -16.51
CA CYS A 338 9.43 0.15 -16.19
C CYS A 338 9.30 -1.32 -16.65
N LEU A 339 9.72 -1.62 -17.89
CA LEU A 339 9.66 -2.97 -18.45
C LEU A 339 10.61 -3.94 -17.74
N LEU A 340 11.81 -3.49 -17.37
CA LEU A 340 12.75 -4.30 -16.60
C LEU A 340 12.15 -4.70 -15.24
N VAL A 341 11.48 -3.78 -14.54
CA VAL A 341 10.80 -4.07 -13.29
C VAL A 341 9.74 -5.17 -13.48
N HIS A 342 8.88 -5.07 -14.49
CA HIS A 342 7.91 -6.12 -14.79
C HIS A 342 8.56 -7.49 -15.00
N ARG A 343 9.61 -7.53 -15.82
CA ARG A 343 10.31 -8.78 -16.15
C ARG A 343 11.03 -9.39 -14.97
N ILE A 344 11.56 -8.56 -14.04
CA ILE A 344 12.10 -9.04 -12.77
C ILE A 344 11.00 -9.67 -11.92
N PHE A 345 9.84 -9.00 -11.78
CA PHE A 345 8.69 -9.55 -11.04
C PHE A 345 8.20 -10.89 -11.63
N GLU A 346 8.13 -10.99 -12.96
CA GLU A 346 7.77 -12.24 -13.66
C GLU A 346 8.83 -13.34 -13.45
N LYS A 347 10.13 -13.00 -13.64
CA LYS A 347 11.23 -13.96 -13.51
C LYS A 347 11.35 -14.56 -12.12
N THR A 348 11.00 -13.79 -11.09
CA THR A 348 11.11 -14.17 -9.67
C THR A 348 9.79 -14.64 -9.07
N ASP A 349 8.70 -14.69 -9.85
CA ASP A 349 7.34 -14.97 -9.37
C ASP A 349 6.96 -14.09 -8.15
N LEU A 350 7.47 -12.86 -8.11
CA LEU A 350 7.44 -12.03 -6.91
C LEU A 350 6.02 -11.67 -6.48
N MET A 351 5.13 -11.36 -7.44
CA MET A 351 3.73 -11.07 -7.13
C MET A 351 3.01 -12.29 -6.56
N ALA A 352 3.25 -13.47 -7.11
CA ALA A 352 2.70 -14.73 -6.61
C ALA A 352 3.20 -15.04 -5.19
N PHE A 353 4.50 -14.81 -4.92
CA PHE A 353 5.07 -14.95 -3.58
C PHE A 353 4.38 -14.02 -2.57
N LEU A 354 4.21 -12.73 -2.88
CA LEU A 354 3.57 -11.76 -1.99
C LEU A 354 2.09 -12.12 -1.73
N GLN A 355 1.39 -12.56 -2.77
CA GLN A 355 0.01 -13.03 -2.66
C GLN A 355 -0.11 -14.28 -1.79
N GLU A 356 0.78 -15.26 -1.96
CA GLU A 356 0.78 -16.48 -1.15
C GLU A 356 1.16 -16.19 0.30
N ARG A 357 2.18 -15.36 0.54
CA ARG A 357 2.53 -14.89 1.87
C ARG A 357 1.33 -14.28 2.60
N SER A 358 0.61 -13.37 1.92
CA SER A 358 -0.60 -12.75 2.48
C SER A 358 -1.70 -13.76 2.77
N THR A 359 -1.83 -14.77 1.93
CA THR A 359 -2.82 -15.85 2.10
C THR A 359 -2.52 -16.73 3.31
N VAL A 360 -1.26 -17.06 3.53
CA VAL A 360 -0.86 -17.97 4.63
C VAL A 360 -0.78 -17.22 5.96
N THR A 361 -0.24 -16.00 5.96
CA THR A 361 0.09 -15.27 7.20
C THR A 361 -0.97 -14.26 7.62
N GLY A 362 -1.84 -13.84 6.69
CA GLY A 362 -2.76 -12.72 6.92
C GLY A 362 -2.10 -11.34 6.90
N LEU A 363 -0.80 -11.22 6.63
CA LEU A 363 -0.15 -9.93 6.45
C LEU A 363 -0.66 -9.23 5.19
N ALA A 364 -0.70 -7.90 5.17
CA ALA A 364 -1.02 -7.16 3.96
C ALA A 364 0.02 -7.45 2.87
N VAL A 365 -0.42 -7.47 1.60
CA VAL A 365 0.43 -7.85 0.45
C VAL A 365 1.65 -6.94 0.32
N ASP A 366 1.45 -5.63 0.50
CA ASP A 366 2.46 -4.57 0.41
C ASP A 366 3.23 -4.32 1.72
N ARG A 367 2.93 -5.07 2.78
CA ARG A 367 3.69 -4.97 4.02
C ARG A 367 5.05 -5.60 3.85
N MET A 368 6.12 -4.87 4.19
CA MET A 368 7.45 -5.46 4.28
C MET A 368 7.44 -6.61 5.27
N GLY A 369 7.82 -7.81 4.79
CA GLY A 369 8.03 -8.97 5.64
C GLY A 369 9.37 -8.83 6.35
N GLY A 370 9.45 -9.26 7.60
CA GLY A 370 10.74 -9.45 8.25
C GLY A 370 11.04 -8.67 9.50
N SER A 371 10.11 -7.91 10.01
CA SER A 371 10.22 -7.49 11.40
C SER A 371 9.12 -8.15 12.25
N VAL A 372 9.20 -9.46 12.35
CA VAL A 372 8.75 -10.14 13.55
C VAL A 372 10.01 -10.31 14.39
N ALA A 373 10.37 -9.30 15.13
CA ALA A 373 11.26 -9.36 16.26
C ALA A 373 10.60 -8.58 17.35
#